data_aac1e527b8969c177034bd763aa07506
#
_entry.id   aac1e527b8969c177034bd763aa07506
#
_cell.length_a   1.000
_cell.length_b   1.000
_cell.length_c   1.000
_cell.angle_alpha   90.00
_cell.angle_beta   90.00
_cell.angle_gamma   90.00
#
_symmetry.space_group_name_H-M   'P 1'
#
loop_
_entity.id
_entity.type
_entity.pdbx_description
1 polymer ?
#
loop_
_entity_poly.entity_id
_entity_poly.type
_entity_poly.pdbx_seq_one_letter_code
_entity_poly.pdbx_strand_id
1 'polypeptide(L)'
;MTKIAIFASGSGSNYQAIMDAIKSGSLEASVELLVCDREDAFVLERAKREHTPIFQFDPKRYDSKFDYEKEITNVLYKHQVEFIVLAGYMRLIGDTLLQKFTNRIINIHPSLLPSFPGKHAVRQALQAGVKVTGVTVHFVDEGMDTGPIIAQEALKIDILDTEQTLAEKVHKIEHRLYPETIQLLLQKNEGVTP
;
A
#
# COMPACT_ATOMS: atom_id res chain seq x y z
N MET A 1 -7.11 3.41 -18.90
CA MET A 1 -7.24 3.42 -17.41
C MET A 1 -6.52 2.22 -16.87
N THR A 2 -5.48 2.44 -16.09
CA THR A 2 -4.60 1.37 -15.57
C THR A 2 -5.32 0.50 -14.54
N LYS A 3 -5.19 -0.81 -14.68
CA LYS A 3 -5.81 -1.81 -13.80
C LYS A 3 -4.90 -2.10 -12.62
N ILE A 4 -5.34 -1.76 -11.41
CA ILE A 4 -4.55 -1.95 -10.19
C ILE A 4 -5.16 -3.02 -9.28
N ALA A 5 -4.30 -3.69 -8.49
CA ALA A 5 -4.72 -4.45 -7.33
C ALA A 5 -4.26 -3.76 -6.06
N ILE A 6 -5.10 -3.77 -5.03
CA ILE A 6 -4.75 -3.27 -3.70
C ILE A 6 -4.54 -4.45 -2.76
N PHE A 7 -3.43 -4.45 -2.02
CA PHE A 7 -3.14 -5.45 -0.99
C PHE A 7 -3.27 -4.80 0.38
N ALA A 8 -4.05 -5.43 1.27
CA ALA A 8 -4.28 -4.90 2.62
C ALA A 8 -4.54 -6.01 3.63
N SER A 9 -4.15 -5.79 4.90
CA SER A 9 -4.31 -6.74 6.01
C SER A 9 -5.16 -6.21 7.17
N GLY A 10 -5.70 -4.99 7.08
CA GLY A 10 -6.30 -4.32 8.24
C GLY A 10 -7.56 -3.50 7.94
N SER A 11 -7.62 -2.29 8.48
CA SER A 11 -8.81 -1.41 8.40
C SER A 11 -9.17 -0.97 6.99
N GLY A 12 -8.17 -0.88 6.07
CA GLY A 12 -8.39 -0.46 4.70
C GLY A 12 -8.66 1.04 4.53
N SER A 13 -8.15 1.90 5.42
CA SER A 13 -8.34 3.34 5.29
C SER A 13 -7.69 3.89 4.01
N ASN A 14 -6.48 3.44 3.68
CA ASN A 14 -5.81 3.79 2.42
C ASN A 14 -6.52 3.20 1.19
N TYR A 15 -7.08 1.97 1.29
CA TYR A 15 -7.95 1.42 0.25
C TYR A 15 -9.12 2.38 -0.02
N GLN A 16 -9.82 2.83 1.02
CA GLN A 16 -10.95 3.75 0.87
C GLN A 16 -10.52 5.08 0.24
N ALA A 17 -9.40 5.66 0.69
CA ALA A 17 -8.88 6.91 0.12
C ALA A 17 -8.60 6.79 -1.39
N ILE A 18 -8.05 5.65 -1.84
CA ILE A 18 -7.83 5.36 -3.26
C ILE A 18 -9.18 5.26 -4.01
N MET A 19 -10.16 4.53 -3.46
CA MET A 19 -11.50 4.42 -4.06
C MET A 19 -12.20 5.78 -4.17
N ASP A 20 -12.10 6.61 -3.13
CA ASP A 20 -12.70 7.96 -3.12
C ASP A 20 -12.02 8.87 -4.16
N ALA A 21 -10.70 8.77 -4.33
CA ALA A 21 -9.95 9.48 -5.36
C ALA A 21 -10.34 9.06 -6.80
N ILE A 22 -10.59 7.77 -7.01
CA ILE A 22 -11.10 7.26 -8.30
C ILE A 22 -12.51 7.81 -8.57
N LYS A 23 -13.40 7.75 -7.59
CA LYS A 23 -14.79 8.26 -7.71
C LYS A 23 -14.85 9.77 -7.98
N SER A 24 -13.95 10.53 -7.38
CA SER A 24 -13.86 11.99 -7.61
C SER A 24 -13.21 12.35 -8.95
N GLY A 25 -12.63 11.39 -9.66
CA GLY A 25 -11.89 11.61 -10.90
C GLY A 25 -10.48 12.18 -10.70
N SER A 26 -9.97 12.23 -9.46
CA SER A 26 -8.60 12.68 -9.19
C SER A 26 -7.55 11.58 -9.38
N LEU A 27 -7.98 10.32 -9.49
CA LEU A 27 -7.15 9.17 -9.83
C LEU A 27 -7.75 8.38 -11.00
N GLU A 28 -7.05 8.29 -12.10
CA GLU A 28 -7.45 7.60 -13.33
C GLU A 28 -6.99 6.14 -13.33
N ALA A 29 -7.54 5.34 -12.44
CA ALA A 29 -7.27 3.91 -12.31
C ALA A 29 -8.55 3.11 -12.10
N SER A 30 -8.50 1.79 -12.31
CA SER A 30 -9.55 0.86 -11.90
C SER A 30 -9.01 -0.17 -10.92
N VAL A 31 -9.71 -0.37 -9.79
CA VAL A 31 -9.36 -1.41 -8.80
C VAL A 31 -10.01 -2.72 -9.19
N GLU A 32 -9.24 -3.62 -9.76
CA GLU A 32 -9.71 -4.90 -10.28
C GLU A 32 -9.72 -6.00 -9.21
N LEU A 33 -8.95 -5.84 -8.14
CA LEU A 33 -8.80 -6.86 -7.11
C LEU A 33 -8.35 -6.26 -5.78
N LEU A 34 -8.98 -6.69 -4.68
CA LEU A 34 -8.43 -6.61 -3.34
C LEU A 34 -7.80 -7.95 -2.98
N VAL A 35 -6.54 -7.96 -2.57
CA VAL A 35 -5.84 -9.12 -1.99
C VAL A 35 -5.71 -8.93 -0.48
N CYS A 36 -6.22 -9.89 0.31
CA CYS A 36 -6.22 -9.80 1.77
C CYS A 36 -5.81 -11.14 2.40
N ASP A 37 -4.84 -11.09 3.33
CA ASP A 37 -4.31 -12.27 4.03
C ASP A 37 -4.98 -12.55 5.38
N ARG A 38 -6.12 -11.87 5.68
CA ARG A 38 -6.85 -11.99 6.95
C ARG A 38 -8.36 -12.01 6.71
N GLU A 39 -9.03 -12.97 7.33
CA GLU A 39 -10.49 -13.12 7.22
C GLU A 39 -11.28 -12.11 8.06
N ASP A 40 -10.66 -11.56 9.11
CA ASP A 40 -11.24 -10.58 10.03
C ASP A 40 -10.93 -9.12 9.67
N ALA A 41 -10.28 -8.87 8.53
CA ALA A 41 -9.87 -7.52 8.13
C ALA A 41 -11.06 -6.68 7.67
N PHE A 42 -11.24 -5.48 8.25
CA PHE A 42 -12.35 -4.59 7.91
C PHE A 42 -12.32 -4.10 6.45
N VAL A 43 -11.15 -4.13 5.80
CA VAL A 43 -11.02 -3.83 4.37
C VAL A 43 -11.93 -4.71 3.50
N LEU A 44 -12.22 -5.94 3.90
CA LEU A 44 -13.12 -6.84 3.18
C LEU A 44 -14.54 -6.28 3.07
N GLU A 45 -15.04 -5.66 4.15
CA GLU A 45 -16.35 -5.00 4.15
C GLU A 45 -16.36 -3.74 3.26
N ARG A 46 -15.25 -3.01 3.23
CA ARG A 46 -15.11 -1.87 2.31
C ARG A 46 -15.15 -2.33 0.85
N ALA A 47 -14.37 -3.37 0.51
CA ALA A 47 -14.33 -3.91 -0.85
C ALA A 47 -15.70 -4.44 -1.32
N LYS A 48 -16.45 -5.10 -0.44
CA LYS A 48 -17.83 -5.54 -0.74
C LYS A 48 -18.74 -4.35 -1.07
N ARG A 49 -18.67 -3.25 -0.30
CA ARG A 49 -19.45 -2.03 -0.56
C ARG A 49 -19.09 -1.34 -1.87
N GLU A 50 -17.81 -1.42 -2.24
CA GLU A 50 -17.27 -0.87 -3.47
C GLU A 50 -17.40 -1.82 -4.68
N HIS A 51 -17.99 -3.01 -4.47
CA HIS A 51 -18.10 -4.09 -5.48
C HIS A 51 -16.76 -4.51 -6.08
N THR A 52 -15.65 -4.32 -5.34
CA THR A 52 -14.31 -4.76 -5.76
C THR A 52 -14.21 -6.28 -5.60
N PRO A 53 -13.76 -7.04 -6.61
CA PRO A 53 -13.44 -8.45 -6.47
C PRO A 53 -12.41 -8.68 -5.35
N ILE A 54 -12.59 -9.77 -4.58
CA ILE A 54 -11.76 -10.06 -3.41
C ILE A 54 -11.08 -11.42 -3.61
N PHE A 55 -9.76 -11.45 -3.42
CA PHE A 55 -9.00 -12.66 -3.18
C PHE A 55 -8.53 -12.67 -1.72
N GLN A 56 -9.25 -13.38 -0.88
CA GLN A 56 -8.89 -13.59 0.52
C GLN A 56 -8.24 -14.95 0.68
N PHE A 57 -7.11 -15.02 1.39
CA PHE A 57 -6.38 -16.25 1.65
C PHE A 57 -5.87 -16.31 3.10
N ASP A 58 -5.65 -17.51 3.59
CA ASP A 58 -4.94 -17.75 4.85
C ASP A 58 -3.56 -18.34 4.51
N PRO A 59 -2.46 -17.63 4.76
CA PRO A 59 -1.11 -18.11 4.46
C PRO A 59 -0.75 -19.42 5.15
N LYS A 60 -1.41 -19.75 6.25
CA LYS A 60 -1.19 -21.02 6.99
C LYS A 60 -1.73 -22.25 6.27
N ARG A 61 -2.55 -22.05 5.23
CA ARG A 61 -3.11 -23.14 4.40
C ARG A 61 -2.21 -23.52 3.22
N TYR A 62 -1.05 -22.88 3.09
CA TYR A 62 -0.08 -23.12 2.02
C TYR A 62 1.20 -23.70 2.60
N ASP A 63 1.85 -24.59 1.85
CA ASP A 63 3.10 -25.20 2.28
C ASP A 63 4.26 -24.19 2.29
N SER A 64 4.21 -23.18 1.44
CA SER A 64 5.24 -22.16 1.35
C SER A 64 4.70 -20.79 0.92
N LYS A 65 5.54 -19.74 1.09
CA LYS A 65 5.29 -18.40 0.56
C LYS A 65 5.16 -18.43 -0.97
N PHE A 66 5.98 -19.23 -1.63
CA PHE A 66 5.95 -19.41 -3.08
C PHE A 66 4.56 -19.87 -3.56
N ASP A 67 3.94 -20.81 -2.86
CA ASP A 67 2.65 -21.39 -3.27
C ASP A 67 1.52 -20.37 -3.23
N TYR A 68 1.38 -19.60 -2.12
CA TYR A 68 0.33 -18.57 -2.10
C TYR A 68 0.62 -17.40 -3.04
N GLU A 69 1.89 -16.99 -3.22
CA GLU A 69 2.23 -15.94 -4.18
C GLU A 69 2.01 -16.37 -5.64
N LYS A 70 2.22 -17.64 -5.94
CA LYS A 70 1.88 -18.21 -7.25
C LYS A 70 0.39 -18.15 -7.50
N GLU A 71 -0.44 -18.48 -6.53
CA GLU A 71 -1.89 -18.36 -6.66
C GLU A 71 -2.33 -16.91 -6.80
N ILE A 72 -1.81 -16.00 -5.96
CA ILE A 72 -2.03 -14.56 -6.09
C ILE A 72 -1.69 -14.09 -7.51
N THR A 73 -0.52 -14.48 -8.03
CA THR A 73 -0.08 -14.10 -9.38
C THR A 73 -1.07 -14.55 -10.45
N ASN A 74 -1.59 -15.78 -10.36
CA ASN A 74 -2.58 -16.29 -11.31
C ASN A 74 -3.88 -15.49 -11.26
N VAL A 75 -4.33 -15.11 -10.05
CA VAL A 75 -5.54 -14.28 -9.88
C VAL A 75 -5.31 -12.87 -10.42
N LEU A 76 -4.16 -12.26 -10.17
CA LEU A 76 -3.79 -10.96 -10.72
C LEU A 76 -3.83 -10.95 -12.25
N TYR A 77 -3.27 -11.98 -12.90
CA TYR A 77 -3.31 -12.10 -14.36
C TYR A 77 -4.73 -12.30 -14.90
N LYS A 78 -5.54 -13.12 -14.22
CA LYS A 78 -6.96 -13.30 -14.59
C LYS A 78 -7.73 -11.98 -14.58
N HIS A 79 -7.43 -11.10 -13.64
CA HIS A 79 -8.01 -9.76 -13.53
C HIS A 79 -7.26 -8.70 -14.36
N GLN A 80 -6.24 -9.11 -15.15
CA GLN A 80 -5.45 -8.23 -15.99
C GLN A 80 -4.80 -7.07 -15.22
N VAL A 81 -4.40 -7.33 -13.97
CA VAL A 81 -3.75 -6.33 -13.11
C VAL A 81 -2.39 -5.94 -13.70
N GLU A 82 -2.16 -4.64 -13.79
CA GLU A 82 -0.93 -4.06 -14.32
C GLU A 82 -0.01 -3.53 -13.22
N PHE A 83 -0.59 -3.11 -12.09
CA PHE A 83 0.14 -2.46 -11.00
C PHE A 83 -0.38 -2.89 -9.62
N ILE A 84 0.51 -3.08 -8.66
CA ILE A 84 0.17 -3.50 -7.29
C ILE A 84 0.42 -2.35 -6.31
N VAL A 85 -0.58 -2.07 -5.47
CA VAL A 85 -0.57 -1.02 -4.46
C VAL A 85 -0.69 -1.65 -3.07
N LEU A 86 0.37 -1.62 -2.27
CA LEU A 86 0.33 -2.11 -0.90
C LEU A 86 -0.23 -1.02 0.03
N ALA A 87 -1.38 -1.28 0.62
CA ALA A 87 -2.12 -0.35 1.47
C ALA A 87 -2.30 -0.93 2.89
N GLY A 88 -1.21 -1.04 3.64
CA GLY A 88 -1.19 -1.69 4.95
C GLY A 88 -1.21 -3.22 4.84
N TYR A 89 -0.50 -3.77 3.87
CA TYR A 89 -0.25 -5.20 3.76
C TYR A 89 0.91 -5.61 4.67
N MET A 90 0.67 -6.59 5.56
CA MET A 90 1.59 -6.92 6.65
C MET A 90 2.59 -8.03 6.33
N ARG A 91 2.74 -8.40 5.06
CA ARG A 91 3.69 -9.40 4.58
C ARG A 91 4.70 -8.80 3.63
N LEU A 92 5.94 -9.27 3.74
CA LEU A 92 6.96 -8.98 2.71
C LEU A 92 6.55 -9.64 1.39
N ILE A 93 6.66 -8.90 0.32
CA ILE A 93 6.52 -9.43 -1.04
C ILE A 93 7.73 -10.31 -1.35
N GLY A 94 7.52 -11.43 -1.97
CA GLY A 94 8.59 -12.35 -2.34
C GLY A 94 8.93 -12.29 -3.83
N ASP A 95 9.97 -13.04 -4.18
CA ASP A 95 10.53 -13.06 -5.54
C ASP A 95 9.51 -13.38 -6.61
N THR A 96 8.51 -14.22 -6.29
CA THR A 96 7.47 -14.61 -7.24
C THR A 96 6.69 -13.40 -7.76
N LEU A 97 6.29 -12.49 -6.89
CA LEU A 97 5.58 -11.27 -7.24
C LEU A 97 6.55 -10.20 -7.76
N LEU A 98 7.72 -10.02 -7.12
CA LEU A 98 8.71 -9.02 -7.52
C LEU A 98 9.18 -9.21 -8.96
N GLN A 99 9.45 -10.44 -9.38
CA GLN A 99 9.88 -10.75 -10.75
C GLN A 99 8.77 -10.52 -11.79
N LYS A 100 7.50 -10.78 -11.43
CA LYS A 100 6.36 -10.64 -12.35
C LYS A 100 5.87 -9.19 -12.46
N PHE A 101 6.05 -8.42 -11.40
CA PHE A 101 5.63 -7.02 -11.32
C PHE A 101 6.82 -6.09 -11.05
N THR A 102 7.95 -6.31 -11.74
CA THR A 102 9.16 -5.50 -11.59
C THR A 102 8.86 -4.02 -11.80
N ASN A 103 9.25 -3.17 -10.82
CA ASN A 103 8.97 -1.73 -10.80
C ASN A 103 7.47 -1.37 -10.89
N ARG A 104 6.58 -2.30 -10.54
CA ARG A 104 5.12 -2.12 -10.57
C ARG A 104 4.45 -2.47 -9.24
N ILE A 105 5.21 -2.47 -8.16
CA ILE A 105 4.71 -2.64 -6.79
C ILE A 105 5.17 -1.44 -5.98
N ILE A 106 4.24 -0.77 -5.34
CA ILE A 106 4.54 0.34 -4.43
C ILE A 106 3.94 0.11 -3.05
N ASN A 107 4.54 0.74 -2.06
CA ASN A 107 4.09 0.72 -0.68
C ASN A 107 4.03 2.13 -0.10
N ILE A 108 3.15 2.32 0.88
CA ILE A 108 3.12 3.52 1.72
C ILE A 108 3.56 3.14 3.13
N HIS A 109 4.48 3.93 3.70
CA HIS A 109 5.06 3.68 5.01
C HIS A 109 4.95 4.93 5.90
N PRO A 110 4.49 4.79 7.18
CA PRO A 110 4.20 5.90 8.07
C PRO A 110 5.45 6.44 8.79
N SER A 111 6.52 6.71 8.04
CA SER A 111 7.73 7.42 8.50
C SER A 111 8.44 8.10 7.33
N LEU A 112 9.45 8.92 7.64
CA LEU A 112 10.41 9.41 6.65
C LEU A 112 11.54 8.40 6.50
N LEU A 113 11.38 7.43 5.61
CA LEU A 113 12.43 6.45 5.31
C LEU A 113 13.74 7.15 4.91
N PRO A 114 14.91 6.63 5.32
CA PRO A 114 15.15 5.33 5.95
C PRO A 114 14.93 5.27 7.46
N SER A 115 14.37 6.30 8.10
CA SER A 115 14.08 6.28 9.53
C SER A 115 12.86 5.41 9.83
N PHE A 116 12.94 4.61 10.91
CA PHE A 116 11.85 3.80 11.45
C PHE A 116 11.20 2.85 10.45
N PRO A 117 11.96 1.96 9.77
CA PRO A 117 11.41 0.94 8.90
C PRO A 117 10.64 -0.12 9.70
N GLY A 118 9.81 -0.89 9.01
CA GLY A 118 9.07 -2.01 9.58
C GLY A 118 7.85 -1.60 10.40
N LYS A 119 7.50 -2.42 11.38
CA LYS A 119 6.26 -2.27 12.16
C LYS A 119 6.35 -1.15 13.20
N HIS A 120 5.19 -0.52 13.48
CA HIS A 120 5.04 0.47 14.55
C HIS A 120 5.88 1.74 14.39
N ALA A 121 6.11 2.20 13.17
CA ALA A 121 6.96 3.37 12.88
C ALA A 121 6.53 4.65 13.66
N VAL A 122 5.23 4.89 13.81
CA VAL A 122 4.69 6.01 14.61
C VAL A 122 5.14 5.91 16.09
N ARG A 123 5.02 4.72 16.68
CA ARG A 123 5.50 4.47 18.06
C ARG A 123 7.01 4.63 18.16
N GLN A 124 7.77 4.11 17.19
CA GLN A 124 9.23 4.25 17.16
C GLN A 124 9.63 5.73 17.12
N ALA A 125 8.98 6.55 16.30
CA ALA A 125 9.25 7.99 16.21
C ALA A 125 9.00 8.71 17.53
N LEU A 126 7.89 8.41 18.22
CA LEU A 126 7.59 8.97 19.56
C LEU A 126 8.63 8.54 20.60
N GLN A 127 8.98 7.26 20.65
CA GLN A 127 9.97 6.73 21.61
C GLN A 127 11.36 7.28 21.37
N ALA A 128 11.75 7.52 20.11
CA ALA A 128 13.02 8.15 19.76
C ALA A 128 13.06 9.65 20.08
N GLY A 129 11.92 10.27 20.39
CA GLY A 129 11.81 11.69 20.72
C GLY A 129 12.13 12.64 19.57
N VAL A 130 12.06 12.16 18.32
CA VAL A 130 12.25 13.01 17.13
C VAL A 130 11.15 14.08 17.05
N LYS A 131 11.47 15.21 16.44
CA LYS A 131 10.51 16.34 16.32
C LYS A 131 9.77 16.36 14.99
N VAL A 132 10.23 15.52 14.05
CA VAL A 132 9.66 15.40 12.71
C VAL A 132 9.58 13.91 12.34
N THR A 133 8.46 13.50 11.80
CA THR A 133 8.24 12.23 11.13
C THR A 133 7.54 12.51 9.80
N GLY A 134 6.87 11.54 9.21
CA GLY A 134 6.11 11.75 7.97
C GLY A 134 5.62 10.47 7.34
N VAL A 135 5.46 10.53 6.05
CA VAL A 135 4.99 9.43 5.21
C VAL A 135 5.93 9.28 4.01
N THR A 136 6.21 8.06 3.63
CA THR A 136 6.99 7.72 2.44
C THR A 136 6.19 6.80 1.53
N VAL A 137 6.12 7.13 0.24
CA VAL A 137 5.72 6.20 -0.82
C VAL A 137 6.98 5.75 -1.55
N HIS A 138 7.15 4.44 -1.72
CA HIS A 138 8.36 3.87 -2.33
C HIS A 138 8.02 2.66 -3.18
N PHE A 139 8.89 2.32 -4.14
CA PHE A 139 8.85 1.03 -4.81
C PHE A 139 9.22 -0.09 -3.83
N VAL A 140 8.65 -1.26 -4.06
CA VAL A 140 8.94 -2.46 -3.25
C VAL A 140 10.07 -3.24 -3.91
N ASP A 141 11.08 -3.59 -3.10
CA ASP A 141 12.19 -4.48 -3.43
C ASP A 141 12.23 -5.69 -2.50
N GLU A 142 13.33 -6.43 -2.48
CA GLU A 142 13.51 -7.62 -1.65
C GLU A 142 13.63 -7.32 -0.14
N GLY A 143 13.97 -6.06 0.20
CA GLY A 143 14.16 -5.62 1.59
C GLY A 143 12.88 -5.13 2.25
N MET A 144 12.99 -4.85 3.55
CA MET A 144 11.89 -4.23 4.30
C MET A 144 12.03 -2.72 4.22
N ASP A 145 11.12 -2.08 3.48
CA ASP A 145 11.04 -0.62 3.30
C ASP A 145 12.35 0.01 2.74
N THR A 146 13.07 -0.73 1.87
CA THR A 146 14.38 -0.33 1.34
C THR A 146 14.36 0.15 -0.10
N GLY A 147 13.25 -0.06 -0.80
CA GLY A 147 13.14 0.29 -2.22
C GLY A 147 13.17 1.79 -2.51
N PRO A 148 13.39 2.18 -3.76
CA PRO A 148 13.52 3.56 -4.17
C PRO A 148 12.32 4.44 -3.76
N ILE A 149 12.62 5.57 -3.13
CA ILE A 149 11.61 6.54 -2.68
C ILE A 149 11.03 7.28 -3.88
N ILE A 150 9.68 7.39 -3.90
CA ILE A 150 8.92 8.06 -4.94
C ILE A 150 8.47 9.44 -4.44
N ALA A 151 7.89 9.48 -3.24
CA ALA A 151 7.38 10.70 -2.62
C ALA A 151 7.50 10.63 -1.10
N GLN A 152 7.71 11.78 -0.47
CA GLN A 152 7.73 11.92 0.98
C GLN A 152 7.05 13.20 1.40
N GLU A 153 6.37 13.15 2.55
CA GLU A 153 5.82 14.35 3.20
C GLU A 153 6.14 14.35 4.68
N ALA A 154 6.68 15.47 5.16
CA ALA A 154 7.10 15.63 6.54
C ALA A 154 5.96 16.16 7.43
N LEU A 155 5.94 15.70 8.69
CA LEU A 155 4.98 16.05 9.72
C LEU A 155 5.73 16.42 11.01
N LYS A 156 5.41 17.56 11.62
CA LYS A 156 5.89 17.91 12.97
C LYS A 156 5.15 17.10 14.02
N ILE A 157 5.90 16.61 15.01
CA ILE A 157 5.35 15.95 16.20
C ILE A 157 5.21 17.00 17.28
N ASP A 158 3.99 17.20 17.77
CA ASP A 158 3.73 18.12 18.88
C ASP A 158 4.07 17.46 20.22
N ILE A 159 4.43 18.28 21.21
CA ILE A 159 4.84 17.79 22.54
C ILE A 159 3.73 16.99 23.26
N LEU A 160 2.48 17.21 22.89
CA LEU A 160 1.32 16.54 23.45
C LEU A 160 0.82 15.37 22.60
N ASP A 161 1.51 15.04 21.49
CA ASP A 161 1.09 13.92 20.67
C ASP A 161 1.23 12.59 21.40
N THR A 162 0.17 11.84 21.36
CA THR A 162 0.13 10.41 21.70
C THR A 162 0.33 9.60 20.43
N GLU A 163 0.53 8.29 20.56
CA GLU A 163 0.59 7.38 19.40
C GLU A 163 -0.68 7.48 18.54
N GLN A 164 -1.84 7.61 19.19
CA GLN A 164 -3.13 7.73 18.49
C GLN A 164 -3.24 9.06 17.72
N THR A 165 -2.97 10.21 18.37
CA THR A 165 -3.10 11.51 17.70
C THR A 165 -2.09 11.69 16.58
N LEU A 166 -0.87 11.17 16.76
CA LEU A 166 0.14 11.18 15.71
C LEU A 166 -0.25 10.26 14.54
N ALA A 167 -0.80 9.07 14.81
CA ALA A 167 -1.28 8.17 13.77
C ALA A 167 -2.43 8.80 12.96
N GLU A 168 -3.34 9.53 13.59
CA GLU A 168 -4.42 10.25 12.91
C GLU A 168 -3.88 11.34 11.96
N LYS A 169 -2.82 12.07 12.38
CA LYS A 169 -2.15 13.06 11.55
C LYS A 169 -1.44 12.39 10.35
N VAL A 170 -0.75 11.29 10.58
CA VAL A 170 -0.09 10.49 9.55
C VAL A 170 -1.10 9.97 8.54
N HIS A 171 -2.20 9.38 8.98
CA HIS A 171 -3.27 8.88 8.09
C HIS A 171 -3.86 9.97 7.18
N LYS A 172 -4.01 11.22 7.68
CA LYS A 172 -4.48 12.34 6.83
C LYS A 172 -3.52 12.63 5.67
N ILE A 173 -2.23 12.51 5.92
CA ILE A 173 -1.21 12.66 4.87
C ILE A 173 -1.26 11.47 3.92
N GLU A 174 -1.31 10.24 4.45
CA GLU A 174 -1.37 9.03 3.63
C GLU A 174 -2.56 9.07 2.66
N HIS A 175 -3.76 9.41 3.14
CA HIS A 175 -4.98 9.43 2.35
C HIS A 175 -4.96 10.43 1.19
N ARG A 176 -4.12 11.44 1.25
CA ARG A 176 -3.89 12.41 0.18
C ARG A 176 -2.68 12.03 -0.67
N LEU A 177 -1.53 11.83 -0.04
CA LEU A 177 -0.25 11.60 -0.75
C LEU A 177 -0.28 10.33 -1.60
N TYR A 178 -0.96 9.27 -1.11
CA TYR A 178 -0.92 7.99 -1.83
C TYR A 178 -1.68 8.03 -3.15
N PRO A 179 -2.97 8.45 -3.22
CA PRO A 179 -3.65 8.60 -4.49
C PRO A 179 -2.95 9.57 -5.45
N GLU A 180 -2.43 10.71 -4.96
CA GLU A 180 -1.68 11.68 -5.76
C GLU A 180 -0.42 11.05 -6.37
N THR A 181 0.32 10.27 -5.58
CA THR A 181 1.53 9.60 -6.06
C THR A 181 1.22 8.49 -7.06
N ILE A 182 0.14 7.72 -6.85
CA ILE A 182 -0.32 6.72 -7.82
C ILE A 182 -0.66 7.40 -9.14
N GLN A 183 -1.44 8.48 -9.14
CA GLN A 183 -1.80 9.23 -10.34
C GLN A 183 -0.56 9.68 -11.13
N LEU A 184 0.43 10.26 -10.46
CA LEU A 184 1.68 10.71 -11.07
C LEU A 184 2.48 9.57 -11.72
N LEU A 185 2.51 8.39 -11.08
CA LEU A 185 3.20 7.22 -11.61
C LEU A 185 2.51 6.66 -12.86
N LEU A 186 1.18 6.58 -12.83
CA LEU A 186 0.41 6.04 -13.95
C LEU A 186 0.51 6.94 -15.18
N GLN A 187 0.47 8.25 -15.02
CA GLN A 187 0.66 9.21 -16.12
C GLN A 187 2.05 9.11 -16.76
N LYS A 188 3.11 8.89 -15.97
CA LYS A 188 4.46 8.72 -16.52
C LYS A 188 4.61 7.44 -17.35
N ASN A 189 3.89 6.38 -17.01
CA ASN A 189 3.92 5.12 -17.75
C ASN A 189 3.16 5.19 -19.09
N GLU A 190 2.18 6.09 -19.24
CA GLU A 190 1.50 6.33 -20.51
C GLU A 190 2.34 7.14 -21.50
N GLY A 191 3.37 7.87 -21.03
CA GLY A 191 4.28 8.69 -21.84
C GLY A 191 5.50 7.97 -22.38
N VAL A 192 5.73 6.69 -22.01
CA VAL A 192 6.84 5.86 -22.49
C VAL A 192 6.27 4.68 -23.26
N THR A 193 5.72 4.96 -24.43
CA THR A 193 5.57 3.94 -25.49
C THR A 193 6.91 3.88 -26.23
N PRO A 194 7.49 2.68 -26.43
CA PRO A 194 8.77 2.50 -27.11
C PRO A 194 8.71 2.90 -28.59
#